data_ec15d897fed87ea314442bb025ff9ed1
#
_entry.id   ec15d897fed87ea314442bb025ff9ed1
#
_cell.length_a   1.000
_cell.length_b   1.000
_cell.length_c   1.000
_cell.angle_alpha   90.00
_cell.angle_beta   90.00
_cell.angle_gamma   90.00
#
_symmetry.space_group_name_H-M   'P 1'
#
loop_
_entity.id
_entity.type
_entity.pdbx_description
1 polymer ?
#
loop_
_entity_poly.entity_id
_entity_poly.type
_entity_poly.pdbx_seq_one_letter_code
_entity_poly.pdbx_strand_id
1 'polypeptide(L)'
;VLAEDAVPDGRGIDANDICERFTAFYRDALRRFGRLDWALCDSASPTMINSLISAARAAGLPWRNISGCRKNPLSQRPLTVDRLLSQGRLFLSPECVETAKALSRLRWSDARPDEPEDRNLGNINDRWDAFCYTWLDFVELIDRR
;
A
#
# COMPACT_ATOMS: atom_id res chain seq x y z
N VAL A 1 -9.39 1.91 4.91
CA VAL A 1 -8.69 2.64 3.83
C VAL A 1 -9.57 3.81 3.42
N LEU A 2 -9.00 5.02 3.42
CA LEU A 2 -9.76 6.26 3.23
C LEU A 2 -9.66 6.82 1.80
N ALA A 3 -8.53 6.59 1.13
CA ALA A 3 -8.28 7.05 -0.23
C ALA A 3 -7.22 6.17 -0.90
N GLU A 4 -7.20 6.18 -2.22
CA GLU A 4 -6.17 5.52 -3.04
C GLU A 4 -5.83 6.36 -4.26
N ASP A 5 -4.62 6.17 -4.79
CA ASP A 5 -4.21 6.58 -6.14
C ASP A 5 -3.53 5.39 -6.81
N ALA A 6 -4.09 4.94 -7.91
CA ALA A 6 -3.60 3.77 -8.64
C ALA A 6 -3.24 4.13 -10.08
N VAL A 7 -2.12 3.57 -10.54
CA VAL A 7 -1.74 3.67 -11.95
C VAL A 7 -2.60 2.70 -12.76
N PRO A 8 -3.22 3.15 -13.88
CA PRO A 8 -3.96 2.25 -14.76
C PRO A 8 -3.07 1.12 -15.30
N ASP A 9 -3.66 -0.07 -15.45
CA ASP A 9 -2.97 -1.24 -16.01
C ASP A 9 -2.42 -0.96 -17.42
N GLY A 10 -1.22 -1.46 -17.69
CA GLY A 10 -0.56 -1.32 -18.99
C GLY A 10 0.06 0.05 -19.27
N ARG A 11 -0.05 1.01 -18.35
CA ARG A 11 0.60 2.32 -18.48
C ARG A 11 2.00 2.25 -17.87
N GLY A 12 3.02 2.35 -18.71
CA GLY A 12 4.40 2.60 -18.24
C GLY A 12 4.48 3.99 -17.59
N ILE A 13 5.04 4.07 -16.41
CA ILE A 13 5.38 5.34 -15.74
C ILE A 13 6.84 5.31 -15.34
N ASP A 14 7.50 6.45 -15.42
CA ASP A 14 8.88 6.57 -14.97
C ASP A 14 8.98 7.01 -13.49
N ALA A 15 10.21 7.10 -12.98
CA ALA A 15 10.44 7.48 -11.59
C ALA A 15 9.98 8.91 -11.27
N ASN A 16 10.00 9.83 -12.24
CA ASN A 16 9.54 11.19 -12.07
C ASN A 16 8.01 11.23 -11.97
N ASP A 17 7.32 10.51 -12.86
CA ASP A 17 5.86 10.36 -12.81
C ASP A 17 5.41 9.82 -11.44
N ILE A 18 6.13 8.82 -10.91
CA ILE A 18 5.84 8.26 -9.57
C ILE A 18 6.00 9.33 -8.49
N CYS A 19 7.09 10.10 -8.53
CA CYS A 19 7.34 11.16 -7.55
C CYS A 19 6.29 12.29 -7.62
N GLU A 20 5.87 12.69 -8.82
CA GLU A 20 4.84 13.71 -9.02
C GLU A 20 3.49 13.24 -8.48
N ARG A 21 3.07 12.03 -8.84
CA ARG A 21 1.82 11.44 -8.35
C ARG A 21 1.83 11.27 -6.83
N PHE A 22 2.92 10.75 -6.29
CA PHE A 22 3.09 10.61 -4.84
C PHE A 22 2.94 11.95 -4.12
N THR A 23 3.62 13.00 -4.56
CA THR A 23 3.57 14.31 -3.91
C THR A 23 2.18 14.96 -4.03
N ALA A 24 1.49 14.76 -5.16
CA ALA A 24 0.12 15.22 -5.36
C ALA A 24 -0.86 14.50 -4.41
N PHE A 25 -0.80 13.17 -4.37
CA PHE A 25 -1.62 12.34 -3.48
C PHE A 25 -1.33 12.64 -2.00
N TYR A 26 -0.04 12.75 -1.63
CA TYR A 26 0.37 13.04 -0.26
C TYR A 26 -0.15 14.40 0.22
N ARG A 27 -0.09 15.43 -0.64
CA ARG A 27 -0.65 16.75 -0.35
C ARG A 27 -2.17 16.71 -0.20
N ASP A 28 -2.87 15.99 -1.07
CA ASP A 28 -4.32 15.83 -0.98
C ASP A 28 -4.73 15.09 0.30
N ALA A 29 -4.03 14.02 0.63
CA ALA A 29 -4.27 13.26 1.85
C ALA A 29 -4.05 14.12 3.12
N LEU A 30 -3.00 14.94 3.16
CA LEU A 30 -2.77 15.89 4.27
C LEU A 30 -3.90 16.92 4.35
N ARG A 31 -4.37 17.44 3.22
CA ARG A 31 -5.48 18.41 3.17
C ARG A 31 -6.78 17.80 3.67
N ARG A 32 -7.08 16.55 3.29
CA ARG A 32 -8.33 15.85 3.61
C ARG A 32 -8.37 15.31 5.03
N PHE A 33 -7.25 14.78 5.50
CA PHE A 33 -7.17 14.03 6.77
C PHE A 33 -6.32 14.72 7.84
N GLY A 34 -5.69 15.85 7.50
CA GLY A 34 -4.93 16.70 8.41
C GLY A 34 -3.52 16.17 8.68
N ARG A 35 -3.37 15.00 9.30
CA ARG A 35 -2.07 14.43 9.68
C ARG A 35 -1.88 13.05 9.07
N LEU A 36 -0.66 12.78 8.59
CA LEU A 36 -0.20 11.46 8.21
C LEU A 36 1.02 11.11 9.05
N ASP A 37 0.93 10.05 9.84
CA ASP A 37 1.99 9.66 10.76
C ASP A 37 3.15 9.00 10.02
N TRP A 38 2.87 8.19 8.99
CA TRP A 38 3.84 7.45 8.21
C TRP A 38 3.46 7.38 6.74
N ALA A 39 4.47 7.36 5.87
CA ALA A 39 4.37 6.97 4.47
C ALA A 39 5.29 5.76 4.25
N LEU A 40 4.69 4.58 4.22
CA LEU A 40 5.41 3.31 4.14
C LEU A 40 5.49 2.84 2.70
N CYS A 41 6.71 2.54 2.25
CA CYS A 41 7.02 2.13 0.88
C CYS A 41 7.55 0.69 0.83
N ASP A 42 7.58 0.08 -0.34
CA ASP A 42 8.28 -1.19 -0.52
C ASP A 42 9.78 -1.02 -0.20
N SER A 43 10.25 -1.73 0.82
CA SER A 43 11.65 -1.71 1.24
C SER A 43 12.62 -2.34 0.23
N ALA A 44 12.14 -3.03 -0.81
CA ALA A 44 12.97 -3.60 -1.86
C ALA A 44 13.58 -2.55 -2.80
N SER A 45 13.07 -1.31 -2.78
CA SER A 45 13.54 -0.24 -3.65
C SER A 45 14.07 0.99 -2.89
N PRO A 46 15.26 0.91 -2.25
CA PRO A 46 15.82 2.04 -1.49
C PRO A 46 16.03 3.31 -2.33
N THR A 47 16.38 3.15 -3.60
CA THR A 47 16.54 4.27 -4.53
C THR A 47 15.24 5.02 -4.74
N MET A 48 14.12 4.30 -4.93
CA MET A 48 12.81 4.93 -5.05
C MET A 48 12.40 5.65 -3.76
N ILE A 49 12.63 5.04 -2.60
CA ILE A 49 12.34 5.67 -1.31
C ILE A 49 13.10 7.01 -1.18
N ASN A 50 14.39 7.04 -1.54
CA ASN A 50 15.19 8.26 -1.52
C ASN A 50 14.66 9.31 -2.52
N SER A 51 14.17 8.90 -3.69
CA SER A 51 13.54 9.79 -4.66
C SER A 51 12.26 10.40 -4.11
N LEU A 52 11.39 9.61 -3.47
CA LEU A 52 10.16 10.09 -2.83
C LEU A 52 10.45 11.05 -1.67
N ILE A 53 11.46 10.76 -0.84
CA ILE A 53 11.92 11.66 0.23
C ILE A 53 12.37 13.00 -0.37
N SER A 54 13.18 12.96 -1.43
CA SER A 54 13.69 14.16 -2.10
C SER A 54 12.56 14.98 -2.71
N ALA A 55 11.61 14.33 -3.39
CA ALA A 55 10.45 14.98 -3.99
C ALA A 55 9.53 15.61 -2.93
N ALA A 56 9.23 14.89 -1.84
CA ALA A 56 8.44 15.42 -0.73
C ALA A 56 9.11 16.63 -0.09
N ARG A 57 10.42 16.57 0.14
CA ARG A 57 11.21 17.69 0.67
C ARG A 57 11.16 18.91 -0.24
N ALA A 58 11.37 18.72 -1.53
CA ALA A 58 11.28 19.79 -2.53
C ALA A 58 9.89 20.42 -2.59
N ALA A 59 8.84 19.61 -2.40
CA ALA A 59 7.44 20.05 -2.37
C ALA A 59 6.99 20.67 -1.03
N GLY A 60 7.88 20.78 -0.03
CA GLY A 60 7.56 21.30 1.32
C GLY A 60 6.66 20.39 2.14
N LEU A 61 6.61 19.08 1.81
CA LEU A 61 5.79 18.08 2.52
C LEU A 61 6.58 17.41 3.66
N PRO A 62 5.92 16.78 4.66
CA PRO A 62 6.59 15.99 5.69
C PRO A 62 7.35 14.82 5.05
N TRP A 63 8.67 14.86 5.08
CA TRP A 63 9.52 13.85 4.42
C TRP A 63 10.21 12.88 5.40
N ARG A 64 10.29 13.23 6.69
CA ARG A 64 11.00 12.42 7.70
C ARG A 64 10.26 11.15 8.09
N ASN A 65 8.98 11.08 7.80
CA ASN A 65 8.12 9.93 8.07
C ASN A 65 7.96 8.99 6.86
N ILE A 66 8.71 9.22 5.77
CA ILE A 66 8.77 8.33 4.61
C ILE A 66 9.84 7.27 4.86
N SER A 67 9.47 6.00 4.83
CA SER A 67 10.39 4.89 5.10
C SER A 67 9.97 3.60 4.38
N GLY A 68 10.88 2.63 4.34
CA GLY A 68 10.54 1.27 3.91
C GLY A 68 9.73 0.53 4.96
N CYS A 69 8.70 -0.18 4.53
CA CYS A 69 7.89 -1.04 5.38
C CYS A 69 8.67 -2.29 5.81
N ARG A 70 8.46 -2.78 7.02
CA ARG A 70 8.94 -4.09 7.45
C ARG A 70 8.18 -5.18 6.70
N LYS A 71 8.89 -6.21 6.26
CA LYS A 71 8.28 -7.37 5.60
C LYS A 71 8.03 -8.46 6.60
N ASN A 72 6.82 -8.99 6.62
CA ASN A 72 6.46 -10.21 7.34
C ASN A 72 6.22 -11.36 6.34
N PRO A 73 6.09 -12.61 6.79
CA PRO A 73 5.75 -13.73 5.93
C PRO A 73 4.48 -13.46 5.12
N LEU A 74 4.53 -13.71 3.81
CA LEU A 74 3.42 -13.46 2.87
C LEU A 74 2.14 -14.21 3.28
N SER A 75 2.28 -15.44 3.81
CA SER A 75 1.18 -16.27 4.28
C SER A 75 0.34 -15.66 5.40
N GLN A 76 0.93 -14.80 6.23
CA GLN A 76 0.21 -14.17 7.35
C GLN A 76 -0.68 -13.01 6.91
N ARG A 77 -0.39 -12.39 5.77
CA ARG A 77 -1.10 -11.20 5.32
C ARG A 77 -2.57 -11.48 4.98
N PRO A 78 -2.90 -12.49 4.14
CA PRO A 78 -4.29 -12.82 3.85
C PRO A 78 -5.08 -13.23 5.09
N LEU A 79 -4.47 -14.00 6.01
CA LEU A 79 -5.11 -14.44 7.25
C LEU A 79 -5.47 -13.24 8.15
N THR A 80 -4.59 -12.26 8.26
CA THR A 80 -4.87 -11.03 9.03
C THR A 80 -6.03 -10.25 8.41
N VAL A 81 -6.04 -10.09 7.09
CA VAL A 81 -7.09 -9.35 6.39
C VAL A 81 -8.43 -10.07 6.48
N ASP A 82 -8.47 -11.38 6.27
CA ASP A 82 -9.67 -12.20 6.41
C ASP A 82 -10.27 -12.08 7.82
N ARG A 83 -9.43 -12.17 8.85
CA ARG A 83 -9.85 -11.95 10.23
C ARG A 83 -10.44 -10.55 10.45
N LEU A 84 -9.80 -9.51 9.94
CA LEU A 84 -10.30 -8.14 10.08
C LEU A 84 -11.63 -7.92 9.36
N LEU A 85 -11.79 -8.53 8.19
CA LEU A 85 -13.05 -8.49 7.44
C LEU A 85 -14.16 -9.23 8.18
N SER A 86 -13.91 -10.46 8.65
CA SER A 86 -14.90 -11.27 9.37
C SER A 86 -15.33 -10.64 10.70
N GLN A 87 -14.45 -9.87 11.33
CA GLN A 87 -14.74 -9.11 12.55
C GLN A 87 -15.39 -7.74 12.29
N GLY A 88 -15.59 -7.35 11.02
CA GLY A 88 -16.10 -6.02 10.67
C GLY A 88 -15.16 -4.89 11.08
N ARG A 89 -13.86 -5.12 11.14
CA ARG A 89 -12.84 -4.15 11.58
C ARG A 89 -12.07 -3.51 10.42
N LEU A 90 -12.26 -3.97 9.20
CA LEU A 90 -11.67 -3.38 7.99
C LEU A 90 -12.75 -2.70 7.18
N PHE A 91 -12.57 -1.42 6.93
CA PHE A 91 -13.47 -0.59 6.14
C PHE A 91 -12.71 0.02 4.97
N LEU A 92 -13.37 0.03 3.81
CA LEU A 92 -12.89 0.69 2.60
C LEU A 92 -13.81 1.85 2.25
N SER A 93 -13.25 3.02 1.95
CA SER A 93 -14.01 4.11 1.33
C SER A 93 -14.51 3.66 -0.06
N PRO A 94 -15.71 4.09 -0.49
CA PRO A 94 -16.21 3.81 -1.85
C PRO A 94 -15.26 4.23 -2.98
N GLU A 95 -14.38 5.19 -2.74
CA GLU A 95 -13.35 5.63 -3.71
C GLU A 95 -12.17 4.66 -3.84
N CYS A 96 -11.98 3.71 -2.90
CA CYS A 96 -10.88 2.72 -2.92
C CYS A 96 -11.24 1.50 -3.79
N VAL A 97 -11.55 1.74 -5.06
CA VAL A 97 -12.04 0.72 -6.01
C VAL A 97 -10.97 -0.31 -6.35
N GLU A 98 -9.73 0.12 -6.52
CA GLU A 98 -8.64 -0.77 -6.92
C GLU A 98 -8.18 -1.65 -5.75
N THR A 99 -8.16 -1.12 -4.54
CA THR A 99 -7.94 -1.92 -3.31
C THR A 99 -9.05 -2.97 -3.17
N ALA A 100 -10.32 -2.59 -3.36
CA ALA A 100 -11.44 -3.53 -3.30
C ALA A 100 -11.33 -4.64 -4.36
N LYS A 101 -10.94 -4.30 -5.59
CA LYS A 101 -10.66 -5.28 -6.66
C LYS A 101 -9.51 -6.22 -6.28
N ALA A 102 -8.43 -5.70 -5.72
CA ALA A 102 -7.30 -6.52 -5.28
C ALA A 102 -7.73 -7.53 -4.22
N LEU A 103 -8.47 -7.09 -3.19
CA LEU A 103 -8.98 -7.95 -2.14
C LEU A 103 -9.94 -9.04 -2.66
N SER A 104 -10.81 -8.70 -3.64
CA SER A 104 -11.79 -9.65 -4.18
C SER A 104 -11.20 -10.67 -5.16
N ARG A 105 -10.03 -10.40 -5.74
CA ARG A 105 -9.40 -11.23 -6.78
C ARG A 105 -8.17 -11.98 -6.30
N LEU A 106 -7.69 -11.69 -5.09
CA LEU A 106 -6.55 -12.39 -4.52
C LEU A 106 -6.87 -13.88 -4.40
N ARG A 107 -5.95 -14.73 -4.86
CA ARG A 107 -6.04 -16.18 -4.79
C ARG A 107 -4.75 -16.77 -4.23
N TRP A 108 -4.83 -17.93 -3.65
CA TRP A 108 -3.66 -18.70 -3.25
C TRP A 108 -2.98 -19.29 -4.49
N SER A 109 -1.66 -19.36 -4.44
CA SER A 109 -0.87 -19.97 -5.52
C SER A 109 -1.00 -21.49 -5.47
N ASP A 110 -1.34 -22.11 -6.62
CA ASP A 110 -1.35 -23.57 -6.75
C ASP A 110 0.05 -24.18 -6.58
N ALA A 111 1.09 -23.44 -6.97
CA ALA A 111 2.48 -23.88 -6.85
C ALA A 111 3.09 -23.63 -5.47
N ARG A 112 2.58 -22.66 -4.74
CA ARG A 112 3.03 -22.25 -3.39
C ARG A 112 1.81 -21.96 -2.52
N PRO A 113 1.21 -22.99 -1.91
CA PRO A 113 -0.08 -22.86 -1.21
C PRO A 113 -0.09 -21.85 -0.06
N ASP A 114 1.09 -21.49 0.45
CA ASP A 114 1.25 -20.53 1.55
C ASP A 114 1.48 -19.08 1.05
N GLU A 115 1.44 -18.85 -0.25
CA GLU A 115 1.66 -17.54 -0.85
C GLU A 115 0.50 -17.15 -1.76
N PRO A 116 0.16 -15.85 -1.87
CA PRO A 116 -0.76 -15.38 -2.89
C PRO A 116 -0.23 -15.67 -4.29
N GLU A 117 -1.13 -15.89 -5.25
CA GLU A 117 -0.76 -16.07 -6.66
C GLU A 117 -0.13 -14.79 -7.21
N ASP A 118 1.10 -14.93 -7.76
CA ASP A 118 1.86 -13.82 -8.31
C ASP A 118 1.74 -13.71 -9.84
N ARG A 119 1.24 -14.78 -10.49
CA ARG A 119 1.17 -14.87 -11.94
C ARG A 119 -0.24 -14.56 -12.44
N ASN A 120 -0.33 -13.80 -13.54
CA ASN A 120 -1.55 -13.50 -14.28
C ASN A 120 -2.56 -12.54 -13.61
N LEU A 121 -2.22 -11.90 -12.51
CA LEU A 121 -3.11 -10.95 -11.85
C LEU A 121 -2.82 -9.47 -12.22
N GLY A 122 -1.88 -9.23 -13.13
CA GLY A 122 -1.46 -7.86 -13.47
C GLY A 122 -0.98 -7.08 -12.22
N ASN A 123 -1.40 -5.83 -12.09
CA ASN A 123 -1.02 -4.99 -10.94
C ASN A 123 -1.81 -5.31 -9.64
N ILE A 124 -2.54 -6.42 -9.59
CA ILE A 124 -3.33 -6.79 -8.39
C ILE A 124 -2.40 -7.06 -7.21
N ASN A 125 -1.27 -7.73 -7.43
CA ASN A 125 -0.29 -7.98 -6.38
C ASN A 125 0.36 -6.70 -5.87
N ASP A 126 0.70 -5.78 -6.75
CA ASP A 126 1.27 -4.49 -6.36
C ASP A 126 0.29 -3.69 -5.50
N ARG A 127 -1.01 -3.71 -5.85
CA ARG A 127 -2.08 -3.07 -5.08
C ARG A 127 -2.31 -3.76 -3.73
N TRP A 128 -2.28 -5.09 -3.74
CA TRP A 128 -2.35 -5.88 -2.52
C TRP A 128 -1.17 -5.58 -1.58
N ASP A 129 0.04 -5.54 -2.11
CA ASP A 129 1.24 -5.22 -1.33
C ASP A 129 1.18 -3.78 -0.80
N ALA A 130 0.81 -2.81 -1.64
CA ALA A 130 0.63 -1.42 -1.21
C ALA A 130 -0.41 -1.29 -0.08
N PHE A 131 -1.54 -2.00 -0.18
CA PHE A 131 -2.52 -2.07 0.90
C PHE A 131 -1.93 -2.69 2.16
N CYS A 132 -1.18 -3.78 2.05
CA CYS A 132 -0.55 -4.43 3.20
C CYS A 132 0.45 -3.50 3.90
N TYR A 133 1.23 -2.70 3.16
CA TYR A 133 2.20 -1.77 3.75
C TYR A 133 1.54 -0.72 4.65
N THR A 134 0.26 -0.43 4.47
CA THR A 134 -0.45 0.53 5.34
C THR A 134 -0.62 0.06 6.78
N TRP A 135 -0.53 -1.24 7.06
CA TRP A 135 -0.80 -1.81 8.38
C TRP A 135 0.25 -2.79 8.91
N LEU A 136 1.16 -3.28 8.06
CA LEU A 136 2.13 -4.31 8.45
C LEU A 136 3.00 -3.93 9.66
N ASP A 137 3.46 -2.70 9.73
CA ASP A 137 4.27 -2.21 10.85
C ASP A 137 3.46 -2.07 12.16
N PHE A 138 2.14 -2.16 12.07
CA PHE A 138 1.20 -1.98 13.18
C PHE A 138 0.42 -3.26 13.53
N VAL A 139 0.79 -4.40 12.96
CA VAL A 139 0.06 -5.67 13.12
C VAL A 139 -0.12 -6.04 14.60
N GLU A 140 0.90 -5.84 15.44
CA GLU A 140 0.82 -6.12 16.88
C GLU A 140 -0.21 -5.25 17.60
N LEU A 141 -0.44 -4.01 17.15
CA LEU A 141 -1.47 -3.13 17.70
C LEU A 141 -2.87 -3.56 17.23
N ILE A 142 -2.96 -4.07 16.02
CA ILE A 142 -4.21 -4.59 15.44
C ILE A 142 -4.63 -5.87 16.18
N ASP A 143 -3.69 -6.72 16.55
CA ASP A 143 -3.94 -8.01 17.20
C ASP A 143 -4.34 -7.90 18.68
N ARG A 144 -3.96 -6.82 19.35
CA ARG A 144 -4.26 -6.60 20.77
C ARG A 144 -5.69 -6.11 21.07
N ARG A 145 -6.48 -5.85 20.04
CA ARG A 145 -7.87 -5.38 20.17
C ARG A 145 -8.84 -6.38 19.57
#